data_75c2d22377659669f62722fccf6c9a35
#
_entry.id   75c2d22377659669f62722fccf6c9a35
#
_cell.length_a   1.000
_cell.length_b   1.000
_cell.length_c   1.000
_cell.angle_alpha   90.00
_cell.angle_beta   90.00
_cell.angle_gamma   90.00
#
_symmetry.space_group_name_H-M   'P 1'
#
loop_
_entity.id
_entity.type
_entity.pdbx_description
1 polymer ?
#
loop_
_entity_poly.entity_id
_entity_poly.type
_entity_poly.pdbx_seq_one_letter_code
_entity_poly.pdbx_strand_id
1 'polypeptide(L)'
;MLNELLAKEKLAEFLKEDLGFGDLSTAYLPDGETTGSFIAKEDGIACGQEIPRMVYELLSGDADYIPCVKDGDFIKKGTVMGKAVGNAKTLLAGERVSLNMMQHMSGIATKTKKAIDLLDDDSIKLCDTRKTTLGLRMFDKYAVMIGGGHNHRFDLTGALMLKDNHIALAGSIKNCVENIRKHIGPLTPIEVEIETIDELKEAIDANVDVIMFDNQLPQTIRKWKEIVPAHVKVEASGGISFSTIASFKGCGADFLSMGELTNEVEPLDISFLVKNAVKAEF
;
A
#
# COMPACT_ATOMS: atom_id res chain seq x y z
N MET A 1 -3.64 10.49 -1.02
CA MET A 1 -2.47 11.37 -1.31
C MET A 1 -1.39 11.07 -0.30
N LEU A 2 -0.12 10.91 -0.72
CA LEU A 2 1.01 10.69 0.19
C LEU A 2 1.23 11.94 1.05
N ASN A 3 1.41 11.78 2.35
CA ASN A 3 1.73 12.92 3.23
C ASN A 3 3.22 13.26 3.06
N GLU A 4 3.51 14.36 2.37
CA GLU A 4 4.87 14.75 2.01
C GLU A 4 5.77 14.97 3.24
N LEU A 5 5.26 15.56 4.32
CA LEU A 5 6.03 15.80 5.54
C LEU A 5 6.50 14.48 6.15
N LEU A 6 5.57 13.54 6.37
CA LEU A 6 5.91 12.23 6.93
C LEU A 6 6.76 11.38 5.98
N ALA A 7 6.53 11.52 4.66
CA ALA A 7 7.35 10.83 3.66
C ALA A 7 8.79 11.30 3.70
N LYS A 8 9.03 12.62 3.75
CA LYS A 8 10.39 13.19 3.87
C LYS A 8 11.10 12.77 5.14
N GLU A 9 10.40 12.69 6.28
CA GLU A 9 10.99 12.18 7.52
C GLU A 9 11.51 10.74 7.34
N LYS A 10 10.71 9.87 6.73
CA LYS A 10 11.11 8.48 6.47
C LYS A 10 12.23 8.37 5.43
N LEU A 11 12.14 9.11 4.34
CA LEU A 11 13.20 9.13 3.32
C LEU A 11 14.53 9.64 3.89
N ALA A 12 14.50 10.60 4.81
CA ALA A 12 15.70 11.06 5.51
C ALA A 12 16.33 9.96 6.40
N GLU A 13 15.51 9.09 7.03
CA GLU A 13 16.00 7.91 7.75
C GLU A 13 16.71 6.94 6.79
N PHE A 14 16.08 6.63 5.65
CA PHE A 14 16.64 5.72 4.65
C PHE A 14 17.93 6.27 4.00
N LEU A 15 17.98 7.57 3.72
CA LEU A 15 19.20 8.22 3.24
C LEU A 15 20.34 8.15 4.27
N LYS A 16 20.05 8.31 5.56
CA LYS A 16 21.05 8.15 6.62
C LYS A 16 21.57 6.72 6.71
N GLU A 17 20.70 5.73 6.52
CA GLU A 17 21.10 4.32 6.50
C GLU A 17 22.01 4.01 5.32
N ASP A 18 21.66 4.48 4.11
CA ASP A 18 22.38 4.16 2.87
C ASP A 18 23.70 4.94 2.74
N LEU A 19 23.71 6.22 3.06
CA LEU A 19 24.89 7.09 2.93
C LEU A 19 25.93 6.89 4.05
N GLY A 20 25.50 6.53 5.27
CA GLY A 20 26.38 6.41 6.41
C GLY A 20 27.26 7.66 6.61
N PHE A 21 28.57 7.50 6.49
CA PHE A 21 29.56 8.60 6.59
C PHE A 21 29.89 9.25 5.24
N GLY A 22 29.28 8.83 4.13
CA GLY A 22 29.45 9.38 2.79
C GLY A 22 29.69 8.33 1.73
N ASP A 23 29.51 8.73 0.46
CA ASP A 23 29.70 7.84 -0.70
C ASP A 23 31.17 7.82 -1.15
N LEU A 24 31.87 6.74 -0.85
CA LEU A 24 33.26 6.55 -1.24
C LEU A 24 33.42 6.44 -2.76
N SER A 25 32.42 5.91 -3.49
CA SER A 25 32.51 5.73 -4.93
C SER A 25 32.48 7.06 -5.69
N THR A 26 31.72 8.02 -5.20
CA THR A 26 31.58 9.34 -5.84
C THR A 26 32.52 10.40 -5.28
N ALA A 27 33.11 10.18 -4.09
CA ALA A 27 33.95 11.16 -3.41
C ALA A 27 35.11 11.70 -4.31
N TYR A 28 35.65 10.85 -5.16
CA TYR A 28 36.79 11.14 -6.03
C TYR A 28 36.42 11.37 -7.50
N LEU A 29 35.13 11.35 -7.84
CA LEU A 29 34.67 11.67 -9.17
C LEU A 29 34.65 13.20 -9.38
N PRO A 30 34.87 13.68 -10.64
CA PRO A 30 34.72 15.08 -10.97
C PRO A 30 33.32 15.60 -10.62
N ASP A 31 33.26 16.84 -10.15
CA ASP A 31 31.98 17.53 -10.04
C ASP A 31 31.46 17.90 -11.44
N GLY A 32 30.16 17.84 -11.61
CA GLY A 32 29.55 18.24 -12.88
C GLY A 32 28.06 17.91 -12.92
N GLU A 33 27.38 18.62 -13.78
CA GLU A 33 25.97 18.34 -14.07
C GLU A 33 25.84 17.15 -15.02
N THR A 34 24.83 16.33 -14.78
CA THR A 34 24.48 15.19 -15.64
C THR A 34 22.97 14.94 -15.62
N THR A 35 22.55 14.01 -16.47
CA THR A 35 21.15 13.55 -16.53
C THR A 35 21.12 12.05 -16.37
N GLY A 36 20.33 11.57 -15.43
CA GLY A 36 19.99 10.16 -15.25
C GLY A 36 18.54 9.88 -15.63
N SER A 37 18.25 8.64 -16.02
CA SER A 37 16.90 8.21 -16.39
C SER A 37 16.50 6.97 -15.57
N PHE A 38 15.32 7.01 -14.97
CA PHE A 38 14.68 5.84 -14.36
C PHE A 38 13.92 5.08 -15.44
N ILE A 39 14.25 3.81 -15.65
CA ILE A 39 13.76 2.99 -16.77
C ILE A 39 13.16 1.70 -16.24
N ALA A 40 11.88 1.44 -16.56
CA ALA A 40 11.23 0.19 -16.26
C ALA A 40 11.89 -0.98 -17.01
N LYS A 41 12.14 -2.09 -16.33
CA LYS A 41 12.70 -3.31 -16.90
C LYS A 41 11.67 -4.40 -17.13
N GLU A 42 10.45 -4.18 -16.67
CA GLU A 42 9.29 -5.05 -16.88
C GLU A 42 8.02 -4.22 -16.98
N ASP A 43 6.92 -4.87 -17.36
CA ASP A 43 5.60 -4.23 -17.47
C ASP A 43 4.95 -4.12 -16.08
N GLY A 44 4.24 -3.02 -15.80
CA GLY A 44 3.56 -2.84 -14.52
C GLY A 44 2.84 -1.50 -14.38
N ILE A 45 2.49 -1.15 -13.16
CA ILE A 45 1.87 0.12 -12.78
C ILE A 45 2.93 1.01 -12.13
N ALA A 46 3.14 2.20 -12.68
CA ALA A 46 4.04 3.19 -12.09
C ALA A 46 3.50 3.70 -10.76
N CYS A 47 4.36 3.74 -9.73
CA CYS A 47 4.03 4.32 -8.44
C CYS A 47 5.27 4.91 -7.76
N GLY A 48 5.08 6.01 -7.04
CA GLY A 48 6.17 6.68 -6.30
C GLY A 48 6.92 7.74 -7.12
N GLN A 49 6.28 8.37 -8.10
CA GLN A 49 6.91 9.39 -8.96
C GLN A 49 7.41 10.62 -8.18
N GLU A 50 6.84 10.92 -7.01
CA GLU A 50 7.31 12.02 -6.16
C GLU A 50 8.54 11.66 -5.30
N ILE A 51 8.90 10.38 -5.19
CA ILE A 51 9.98 9.93 -4.30
C ILE A 51 11.34 10.51 -4.71
N PRO A 52 11.79 10.43 -5.98
CA PRO A 52 13.10 10.97 -6.34
C PRO A 52 13.21 12.49 -6.09
N ARG A 53 12.15 13.25 -6.34
CA ARG A 53 12.12 14.69 -6.04
C ARG A 53 12.41 14.95 -4.55
N MET A 54 11.65 14.25 -3.66
CA MET A 54 11.84 14.41 -2.23
C MET A 54 13.24 13.96 -1.76
N VAL A 55 13.79 12.91 -2.35
CA VAL A 55 15.14 12.41 -2.07
C VAL A 55 16.19 13.45 -2.42
N TYR A 56 16.12 14.04 -3.62
CA TYR A 56 17.09 15.06 -4.05
C TYR A 56 16.97 16.35 -3.24
N GLU A 57 15.77 16.78 -2.89
CA GLU A 57 15.56 17.90 -1.98
C GLU A 57 16.18 17.70 -0.59
N LEU A 58 16.14 16.46 -0.08
CA LEU A 58 16.74 16.10 1.23
C LEU A 58 18.27 16.04 1.18
N LEU A 59 18.87 15.76 0.04
CA LEU A 59 20.33 15.68 -0.10
C LEU A 59 20.96 17.07 -0.15
N SER A 60 20.63 17.88 -1.13
CA SER A 60 21.27 19.19 -1.32
C SER A 60 20.40 20.18 -2.06
N GLY A 61 19.36 19.69 -2.75
CA GLY A 61 18.50 20.50 -3.61
C GLY A 61 19.15 20.99 -4.89
N ASP A 62 20.32 20.45 -5.28
CA ASP A 62 21.04 20.78 -6.53
C ASP A 62 20.76 19.77 -7.65
N ALA A 63 19.65 19.06 -7.54
CA ALA A 63 19.15 18.12 -8.53
C ALA A 63 17.62 18.17 -8.61
N ASP A 64 17.11 18.15 -9.83
CA ASP A 64 15.67 18.13 -10.13
C ASP A 64 15.24 16.76 -10.65
N TYR A 65 13.99 16.38 -10.33
CA TYR A 65 13.34 15.22 -10.93
C TYR A 65 12.17 15.64 -11.79
N ILE A 66 12.13 15.13 -13.01
CA ILE A 66 11.11 15.40 -14.03
C ILE A 66 10.38 14.08 -14.34
N PRO A 67 9.16 13.87 -13.82
CA PRO A 67 8.40 12.65 -14.11
C PRO A 67 8.00 12.63 -15.60
N CYS A 68 8.11 11.46 -16.23
CA CYS A 68 7.68 11.21 -17.61
C CYS A 68 6.35 10.44 -17.68
N VAL A 69 5.95 9.82 -16.57
CA VAL A 69 4.69 9.13 -16.38
C VAL A 69 4.08 9.55 -15.04
N LYS A 70 2.82 9.24 -14.82
CA LYS A 70 2.10 9.51 -13.55
C LYS A 70 1.95 8.24 -12.73
N ASP A 71 1.77 8.39 -11.43
CA ASP A 71 1.33 7.29 -10.58
C ASP A 71 -0.02 6.76 -11.09
N GLY A 72 -0.11 5.43 -11.27
CA GLY A 72 -1.27 4.73 -11.83
C GLY A 72 -1.18 4.44 -13.33
N ASP A 73 -0.23 5.04 -14.05
CA ASP A 73 -0.04 4.72 -15.48
C ASP A 73 0.48 3.29 -15.64
N PHE A 74 -0.08 2.56 -16.59
CA PHE A 74 0.50 1.30 -17.04
C PHE A 74 1.75 1.58 -17.87
N ILE A 75 2.87 1.01 -17.47
CA ILE A 75 4.17 1.15 -18.14
C ILE A 75 4.63 -0.18 -18.72
N LYS A 76 5.33 -0.10 -19.85
CA LYS A 76 5.98 -1.24 -20.50
C LYS A 76 7.47 -1.27 -20.20
N LYS A 77 8.07 -2.44 -20.28
CA LYS A 77 9.52 -2.59 -20.28
C LYS A 77 10.18 -1.62 -21.27
N GLY A 78 11.18 -0.88 -20.79
CA GLY A 78 11.88 0.15 -21.55
C GLY A 78 11.29 1.56 -21.43
N THR A 79 10.12 1.72 -20.77
CA THR A 79 9.55 3.06 -20.53
C THR A 79 10.46 3.87 -19.62
N VAL A 80 10.77 5.10 -20.04
CA VAL A 80 11.42 6.11 -19.18
C VAL A 80 10.37 6.67 -18.23
N MET A 81 10.46 6.31 -16.96
CA MET A 81 9.52 6.73 -15.92
C MET A 81 9.75 8.18 -15.49
N GLY A 82 11.01 8.63 -15.49
CA GLY A 82 11.38 9.99 -15.14
C GLY A 82 12.87 10.24 -15.39
N LYS A 83 13.25 11.51 -15.31
CA LYS A 83 14.63 11.95 -15.47
C LYS A 83 15.06 12.78 -14.28
N ALA A 84 16.28 12.54 -13.80
CA ALA A 84 16.92 13.38 -12.81
C ALA A 84 18.02 14.20 -13.48
N VAL A 85 18.09 15.50 -13.21
CA VAL A 85 19.04 16.45 -13.80
C VAL A 85 19.68 17.24 -12.68
N GLY A 86 21.01 17.32 -12.65
CA GLY A 86 21.73 18.08 -11.65
C GLY A 86 23.12 17.53 -11.36
N ASN A 87 23.64 17.81 -10.17
CA ASN A 87 24.98 17.38 -9.77
C ASN A 87 25.09 15.85 -9.77
N ALA A 88 26.11 15.32 -10.45
CA ALA A 88 26.31 13.88 -10.61
C ALA A 88 26.42 13.12 -9.27
N LYS A 89 27.10 13.70 -8.27
CA LYS A 89 27.24 13.08 -6.94
C LYS A 89 25.90 12.99 -6.22
N THR A 90 25.09 14.04 -6.31
CA THR A 90 23.74 14.07 -5.72
C THR A 90 22.82 13.03 -6.39
N LEU A 91 22.86 12.93 -7.73
CA LEU A 91 22.08 11.94 -8.46
C LEU A 91 22.43 10.51 -8.04
N LEU A 92 23.73 10.19 -7.92
CA LEU A 92 24.19 8.87 -7.53
C LEU A 92 23.92 8.58 -6.04
N ALA A 93 24.08 9.57 -5.15
CA ALA A 93 23.77 9.45 -3.74
C ALA A 93 22.26 9.16 -3.47
N GLY A 94 21.37 9.71 -4.28
CA GLY A 94 19.93 9.48 -4.16
C GLY A 94 19.39 8.28 -4.94
N GLU A 95 20.21 7.66 -5.78
CA GLU A 95 19.80 6.58 -6.70
C GLU A 95 19.15 5.40 -5.97
N ARG A 96 19.85 4.83 -4.98
CA ARG A 96 19.43 3.58 -4.36
C ARG A 96 18.13 3.73 -3.58
N VAL A 97 18.01 4.75 -2.76
CA VAL A 97 16.78 5.02 -1.99
C VAL A 97 15.61 5.29 -2.93
N SER A 98 15.81 6.09 -3.98
CA SER A 98 14.78 6.36 -5.01
C SER A 98 14.34 5.08 -5.70
N LEU A 99 15.28 4.25 -6.17
CA LEU A 99 14.97 2.98 -6.84
C LEU A 99 14.24 2.02 -5.91
N ASN A 100 14.74 1.78 -4.70
CA ASN A 100 14.13 0.83 -3.77
C ASN A 100 12.68 1.21 -3.49
N MET A 101 12.39 2.48 -3.26
CA MET A 101 11.04 2.95 -2.99
C MET A 101 10.12 2.86 -4.21
N MET A 102 10.57 3.32 -5.39
CA MET A 102 9.79 3.23 -6.62
C MET A 102 9.50 1.77 -7.02
N GLN A 103 10.49 0.89 -6.91
CA GLN A 103 10.36 -0.54 -7.19
C GLN A 103 9.35 -1.19 -6.25
N HIS A 104 9.47 -0.95 -4.94
CA HIS A 104 8.56 -1.46 -3.92
C HIS A 104 7.12 -0.99 -4.14
N MET A 105 6.92 0.31 -4.30
CA MET A 105 5.60 0.90 -4.49
C MET A 105 4.96 0.48 -5.83
N SER A 106 5.73 0.46 -6.91
CA SER A 106 5.24 0.00 -8.22
C SER A 106 4.90 -1.49 -8.21
N GLY A 107 5.66 -2.31 -7.47
CA GLY A 107 5.37 -3.72 -7.24
C GLY A 107 4.00 -3.93 -6.58
N ILE A 108 3.73 -3.22 -5.48
CA ILE A 108 2.43 -3.27 -4.78
C ILE A 108 1.28 -2.80 -5.68
N ALA A 109 1.46 -1.67 -6.39
CA ALA A 109 0.44 -1.13 -7.29
C ALA A 109 0.11 -2.12 -8.42
N THR A 110 1.14 -2.73 -9.02
CA THR A 110 0.99 -3.76 -10.06
C THR A 110 0.27 -5.00 -9.54
N LYS A 111 0.67 -5.46 -8.35
CA LYS A 111 0.05 -6.60 -7.66
C LYS A 111 -1.42 -6.34 -7.34
N THR A 112 -1.73 -5.14 -6.85
CA THR A 112 -3.11 -4.73 -6.55
C THR A 112 -3.97 -4.70 -7.80
N LYS A 113 -3.49 -4.09 -8.89
CA LYS A 113 -4.20 -4.08 -10.18
C LYS A 113 -4.49 -5.49 -10.67
N LYS A 114 -3.49 -6.38 -10.62
CA LYS A 114 -3.64 -7.78 -11.00
C LYS A 114 -4.69 -8.51 -10.15
N ALA A 115 -4.73 -8.25 -8.85
CA ALA A 115 -5.71 -8.86 -7.95
C ALA A 115 -7.14 -8.40 -8.28
N ILE A 116 -7.34 -7.11 -8.57
CA ILE A 116 -8.63 -6.56 -9.01
C ILE A 116 -9.07 -7.20 -10.33
N ASP A 117 -8.17 -7.32 -11.30
CA ASP A 117 -8.48 -7.94 -12.59
C ASP A 117 -8.84 -9.42 -12.45
N LEU A 118 -8.24 -10.15 -11.51
CA LEU A 118 -8.57 -11.54 -11.22
C LEU A 118 -9.91 -11.69 -10.47
N LEU A 119 -10.25 -10.75 -9.59
CA LEU A 119 -11.54 -10.73 -8.90
C LEU A 119 -12.68 -10.51 -9.91
N ASP A 120 -12.46 -9.64 -10.90
CA ASP A 120 -13.40 -9.33 -12.00
C ASP A 120 -14.82 -9.04 -11.49
N ASP A 121 -14.93 -8.20 -10.43
CA ASP A 121 -16.19 -7.83 -9.78
C ASP A 121 -16.13 -6.42 -9.20
N ASP A 122 -16.67 -5.46 -9.93
CA ASP A 122 -16.69 -4.03 -9.55
C ASP A 122 -17.58 -3.73 -8.33
N SER A 123 -18.46 -4.67 -7.94
CA SER A 123 -19.30 -4.50 -6.74
C SER A 123 -18.55 -4.72 -5.43
N ILE A 124 -17.40 -5.38 -5.49
CA ILE A 124 -16.55 -5.70 -4.34
C ILE A 124 -15.31 -4.80 -4.35
N LYS A 125 -15.07 -4.08 -3.27
CA LYS A 125 -13.87 -3.26 -3.12
C LYS A 125 -12.74 -4.08 -2.52
N LEU A 126 -11.63 -4.24 -3.25
CA LEU A 126 -10.44 -4.90 -2.75
C LEU A 126 -9.69 -3.95 -1.79
N CYS A 127 -9.45 -4.41 -0.57
CA CYS A 127 -8.79 -3.64 0.48
C CYS A 127 -7.44 -4.24 0.89
N ASP A 128 -6.54 -3.37 1.31
CA ASP A 128 -5.33 -3.76 2.04
C ASP A 128 -5.66 -4.17 3.50
N THR A 129 -4.61 -4.43 4.26
CA THR A 129 -4.70 -4.74 5.69
C THR A 129 -3.63 -3.97 6.48
N ARG A 130 -3.45 -4.30 7.77
CA ARG A 130 -2.31 -3.83 8.57
C ARG A 130 -1.07 -4.74 8.46
N LYS A 131 -1.13 -5.80 7.63
CA LYS A 131 0.01 -6.69 7.33
C LYS A 131 0.91 -6.04 6.28
N THR A 132 1.58 -4.95 6.64
CA THR A 132 2.45 -4.13 5.80
C THR A 132 3.91 -4.33 6.19
N THR A 133 4.85 -3.95 5.32
CA THR A 133 6.26 -3.87 5.68
C THR A 133 6.45 -2.85 6.81
N LEU A 134 7.15 -3.24 7.87
CA LEU A 134 7.40 -2.35 9.02
C LEU A 134 8.13 -1.09 8.57
N GLY A 135 7.61 0.06 8.97
CA GLY A 135 8.12 1.38 8.60
C GLY A 135 7.65 1.90 7.25
N LEU A 136 7.09 1.04 6.36
CA LEU A 136 6.65 1.41 5.01
C LEU A 136 5.13 1.53 4.85
N ARG A 137 4.33 1.33 5.90
CA ARG A 137 2.86 1.29 5.80
C ARG A 137 2.23 2.43 5.01
N MET A 138 2.74 3.64 5.16
CA MET A 138 2.22 4.80 4.44
C MET A 138 2.42 4.66 2.93
N PHE A 139 3.57 4.17 2.52
CA PHE A 139 3.91 3.94 1.11
C PHE A 139 3.16 2.73 0.55
N ASP A 140 3.07 1.65 1.33
CA ASP A 140 2.34 0.43 0.95
C ASP A 140 0.86 0.73 0.68
N LYS A 141 0.20 1.42 1.61
CA LYS A 141 -1.21 1.79 1.49
C LYS A 141 -1.47 2.79 0.36
N TYR A 142 -0.55 3.72 0.16
CA TYR A 142 -0.60 4.62 -1.00
C TYR A 142 -0.52 3.82 -2.31
N ALA A 143 0.41 2.87 -2.40
CA ALA A 143 0.61 2.04 -3.59
C ALA A 143 -0.61 1.15 -3.89
N VAL A 144 -1.28 0.62 -2.86
CA VAL A 144 -2.56 -0.11 -3.03
C VAL A 144 -3.62 0.78 -3.68
N MET A 145 -3.77 2.04 -3.22
CA MET A 145 -4.71 2.99 -3.83
C MET A 145 -4.36 3.30 -5.29
N ILE A 146 -3.07 3.48 -5.59
CA ILE A 146 -2.59 3.72 -6.97
C ILE A 146 -2.87 2.53 -7.88
N GLY A 147 -2.81 1.30 -7.36
CA GLY A 147 -3.20 0.09 -8.07
C GLY A 147 -4.71 -0.09 -8.26
N GLY A 148 -5.54 0.82 -7.75
CA GLY A 148 -7.01 0.79 -7.83
C GLY A 148 -7.69 0.13 -6.64
N GLY A 149 -6.95 -0.30 -5.62
CA GLY A 149 -7.49 -0.83 -4.38
C GLY A 149 -7.96 0.24 -3.40
N HIS A 150 -8.39 -0.19 -2.23
CA HIS A 150 -8.87 0.65 -1.15
C HIS A 150 -8.06 0.41 0.13
N ASN A 151 -8.01 1.39 1.01
CA ASN A 151 -7.35 1.21 2.30
C ASN A 151 -8.36 0.78 3.37
N HIS A 152 -8.08 -0.32 4.05
CA HIS A 152 -8.63 -0.61 5.37
C HIS A 152 -8.00 0.36 6.40
N ARG A 153 -8.44 0.35 7.66
CA ARG A 153 -7.90 1.23 8.71
C ARG A 153 -6.37 1.31 8.67
N PHE A 154 -5.85 2.53 8.80
CA PHE A 154 -4.42 2.78 8.71
C PHE A 154 -3.66 2.21 9.90
N ASP A 155 -4.20 2.41 11.09
CA ASP A 155 -3.65 1.98 12.37
C ASP A 155 -4.77 1.60 13.36
N LEU A 156 -4.46 1.51 14.64
CA LEU A 156 -5.43 1.16 15.67
C LEU A 156 -6.40 2.30 16.00
N THR A 157 -6.10 3.52 15.59
CA THR A 157 -6.94 4.71 15.84
C THR A 157 -7.89 5.02 14.69
N GLY A 158 -7.63 4.49 13.49
CA GLY A 158 -8.37 4.82 12.26
C GLY A 158 -9.78 4.23 12.17
N ALA A 159 -10.04 3.10 12.84
CA ALA A 159 -11.37 2.49 12.96
C ALA A 159 -11.38 1.47 14.10
N LEU A 160 -12.55 1.26 14.69
CA LEU A 160 -12.75 0.30 15.75
C LEU A 160 -13.07 -1.07 15.15
N MET A 161 -12.25 -2.07 15.48
CA MET A 161 -12.44 -3.45 15.04
C MET A 161 -12.34 -4.39 16.24
N LEU A 162 -13.38 -5.18 16.44
CA LEU A 162 -13.46 -6.18 17.49
C LEU A 162 -13.10 -7.55 16.90
N LYS A 163 -12.26 -8.27 17.61
CA LYS A 163 -11.76 -9.58 17.24
C LYS A 163 -12.01 -10.57 18.40
N ASP A 164 -11.80 -11.85 18.12
CA ASP A 164 -11.90 -12.96 19.05
C ASP A 164 -11.38 -12.65 20.46
N ASN A 165 -10.15 -12.13 20.56
CA ASN A 165 -9.55 -11.79 21.86
C ASN A 165 -10.26 -10.64 22.59
N HIS A 166 -10.82 -9.66 21.87
CA HIS A 166 -11.61 -8.58 22.48
C HIS A 166 -12.94 -9.11 23.00
N ILE A 167 -13.58 -9.98 22.21
CA ILE A 167 -14.86 -10.62 22.55
C ILE A 167 -14.69 -11.54 23.75
N ALA A 168 -13.62 -12.34 23.78
CA ALA A 168 -13.30 -13.23 24.89
C ALA A 168 -13.11 -12.46 26.23
N LEU A 169 -12.45 -11.29 26.17
CA LEU A 169 -12.28 -10.44 27.36
C LEU A 169 -13.58 -9.81 27.84
N ALA A 170 -14.49 -9.46 26.94
CA ALA A 170 -15.78 -8.83 27.26
C ALA A 170 -16.89 -9.87 27.57
N GLY A 171 -16.66 -11.15 27.25
CA GLY A 171 -17.58 -12.27 27.44
C GLY A 171 -18.59 -12.46 26.31
N SER A 172 -18.90 -11.42 25.49
CA SER A 172 -19.76 -11.51 24.32
C SER A 172 -19.59 -10.32 23.39
N ILE A 173 -20.02 -10.44 22.12
CA ILE A 173 -20.05 -9.34 21.14
C ILE A 173 -20.93 -8.21 21.67
N LYS A 174 -22.12 -8.53 22.13
CA LYS A 174 -23.07 -7.56 22.68
C LYS A 174 -22.48 -6.74 23.82
N ASN A 175 -21.90 -7.38 24.83
CA ASN A 175 -21.28 -6.69 25.96
C ASN A 175 -20.14 -5.77 25.51
N CYS A 176 -19.32 -6.24 24.54
CA CYS A 176 -18.22 -5.49 24.01
C CYS A 176 -18.72 -4.20 23.29
N VAL A 177 -19.68 -4.35 22.39
CA VAL A 177 -20.27 -3.24 21.62
C VAL A 177 -20.99 -2.25 22.52
N GLU A 178 -21.84 -2.71 23.44
CA GLU A 178 -22.57 -1.84 24.39
C GLU A 178 -21.61 -1.03 25.28
N ASN A 179 -20.51 -1.64 25.73
CA ASN A 179 -19.53 -0.93 26.54
C ASN A 179 -18.79 0.11 25.72
N ILE A 180 -18.37 -0.22 24.51
CA ILE A 180 -17.62 0.69 23.62
C ILE A 180 -18.49 1.86 23.19
N ARG A 181 -19.76 1.63 22.84
CA ARG A 181 -20.71 2.70 22.43
C ARG A 181 -20.86 3.82 23.47
N LYS A 182 -20.59 3.53 24.75
CA LYS A 182 -20.64 4.54 25.84
C LYS A 182 -19.45 5.53 25.79
N HIS A 183 -18.37 5.16 25.09
CA HIS A 183 -17.10 5.89 25.13
C HIS A 183 -16.66 6.46 23.79
N ILE A 184 -17.27 6.02 22.68
CA ILE A 184 -16.93 6.50 21.33
C ILE A 184 -17.90 7.56 20.83
N GLY A 185 -17.45 8.38 19.88
CA GLY A 185 -18.31 9.33 19.19
C GLY A 185 -19.29 8.68 18.22
N PRO A 186 -20.39 9.36 17.86
CA PRO A 186 -21.45 8.81 17.01
C PRO A 186 -21.00 8.52 15.57
N LEU A 187 -19.87 9.07 15.13
CA LEU A 187 -19.33 8.89 13.78
C LEU A 187 -18.26 7.79 13.71
N THR A 188 -18.03 7.05 14.81
CA THR A 188 -17.04 5.97 14.83
C THR A 188 -17.74 4.65 14.52
N PRO A 189 -17.53 4.04 13.33
CA PRO A 189 -18.11 2.76 13.01
C PRO A 189 -17.46 1.65 13.85
N ILE A 190 -18.24 0.62 14.16
CA ILE A 190 -17.78 -0.62 14.84
C ILE A 190 -17.80 -1.74 13.81
N GLU A 191 -16.66 -2.34 13.61
CA GLU A 191 -16.48 -3.57 12.85
C GLU A 191 -16.27 -4.75 13.80
N VAL A 192 -16.89 -5.89 13.50
CA VAL A 192 -16.74 -7.13 14.27
C VAL A 192 -16.32 -8.27 13.35
N GLU A 193 -15.23 -8.93 13.67
CA GLU A 193 -14.77 -10.17 13.04
C GLU A 193 -15.51 -11.36 13.63
N ILE A 194 -16.08 -12.21 12.77
CA ILE A 194 -16.87 -13.40 13.15
C ILE A 194 -16.45 -14.62 12.34
N GLU A 195 -16.61 -15.80 12.94
CA GLU A 195 -16.33 -17.09 12.31
C GLU A 195 -17.58 -18.00 12.25
N THR A 196 -18.61 -17.72 13.04
CA THR A 196 -19.78 -18.58 13.18
C THR A 196 -21.10 -17.85 12.89
N ILE A 197 -22.14 -18.65 12.56
CA ILE A 197 -23.48 -18.12 12.31
C ILE A 197 -24.12 -17.53 13.58
N ASP A 198 -23.75 -18.00 14.75
CA ASP A 198 -24.30 -17.50 16.01
C ASP A 198 -23.65 -16.16 16.38
N GLU A 199 -22.36 -16.00 16.14
CA GLU A 199 -21.68 -14.69 16.23
C GLU A 199 -22.25 -13.68 15.22
N LEU A 200 -22.58 -14.12 13.99
CA LEU A 200 -23.26 -13.27 13.01
C LEU A 200 -24.58 -12.72 13.56
N LYS A 201 -25.44 -13.59 14.14
CA LYS A 201 -26.70 -13.14 14.73
C LYS A 201 -26.48 -12.17 15.88
N GLU A 202 -25.51 -12.47 16.75
CA GLU A 202 -25.18 -11.60 17.89
C GLU A 202 -24.65 -10.24 17.42
N ALA A 203 -23.81 -10.19 16.36
CA ALA A 203 -23.31 -8.95 15.78
C ALA A 203 -24.45 -8.11 15.17
N ILE A 204 -25.40 -8.75 14.49
CA ILE A 204 -26.60 -8.08 13.96
C ILE A 204 -27.44 -7.50 15.09
N ASP A 205 -27.72 -8.29 16.14
CA ASP A 205 -28.48 -7.86 17.31
C ASP A 205 -27.79 -6.72 18.10
N ALA A 206 -26.46 -6.70 18.09
CA ALA A 206 -25.66 -5.62 18.69
C ALA A 206 -25.62 -4.35 17.84
N ASN A 207 -26.22 -4.35 16.64
CA ASN A 207 -26.28 -3.22 15.71
C ASN A 207 -24.90 -2.65 15.37
N VAL A 208 -23.98 -3.52 14.90
CA VAL A 208 -22.66 -3.12 14.41
C VAL A 208 -22.75 -2.53 13.02
N ASP A 209 -21.74 -1.77 12.60
CA ASP A 209 -21.74 -1.07 11.32
C ASP A 209 -21.16 -1.92 10.19
N VAL A 210 -20.17 -2.78 10.53
CA VAL A 210 -19.49 -3.68 9.60
C VAL A 210 -19.33 -5.06 10.25
N ILE A 211 -19.58 -6.13 9.50
CA ILE A 211 -19.31 -7.50 9.90
C ILE A 211 -18.27 -8.09 8.96
N MET A 212 -17.15 -8.52 9.52
CA MET A 212 -16.11 -9.22 8.79
C MET A 212 -16.28 -10.73 8.96
N PHE A 213 -16.48 -11.43 7.85
CA PHE A 213 -16.49 -12.89 7.79
C PHE A 213 -15.05 -13.40 7.66
N ASP A 214 -14.46 -13.87 8.75
CA ASP A 214 -13.09 -14.37 8.74
C ASP A 214 -13.02 -15.82 8.30
N ASN A 215 -12.09 -16.14 7.41
CA ASN A 215 -11.80 -17.49 6.89
C ASN A 215 -13.03 -18.23 6.31
N GLN A 216 -14.04 -17.49 5.79
CA GLN A 216 -15.24 -18.11 5.22
C GLN A 216 -15.13 -18.36 3.73
N LEU A 217 -15.71 -19.50 3.28
CA LEU A 217 -15.80 -19.80 1.85
C LEU A 217 -16.81 -18.87 1.15
N PRO A 218 -16.62 -18.55 -0.15
CA PRO A 218 -17.51 -17.66 -0.88
C PRO A 218 -19.00 -18.06 -0.84
N GLN A 219 -19.29 -19.35 -0.83
CA GLN A 219 -20.66 -19.85 -0.73
C GLN A 219 -21.28 -19.62 0.66
N THR A 220 -20.48 -19.68 1.72
CA THR A 220 -20.92 -19.36 3.08
C THR A 220 -21.21 -17.84 3.19
N ILE A 221 -20.33 -17.01 2.66
CA ILE A 221 -20.48 -15.54 2.62
C ILE A 221 -21.81 -15.20 1.93
N ARG A 222 -22.07 -15.76 0.76
CA ARG A 222 -23.31 -15.53 -0.02
C ARG A 222 -24.54 -15.89 0.81
N LYS A 223 -24.53 -17.04 1.45
CA LYS A 223 -25.65 -17.50 2.29
C LYS A 223 -25.84 -16.62 3.54
N TRP A 224 -24.76 -16.23 4.20
CA TRP A 224 -24.86 -15.42 5.41
C TRP A 224 -25.24 -13.97 5.12
N LYS A 225 -24.83 -13.45 3.97
CA LYS A 225 -25.23 -12.10 3.52
C LYS A 225 -26.75 -11.94 3.39
N GLU A 226 -27.49 -13.00 3.12
CA GLU A 226 -28.95 -12.97 3.00
C GLU A 226 -29.66 -12.53 4.28
N ILE A 227 -29.07 -12.79 5.44
CA ILE A 227 -29.64 -12.41 6.74
C ILE A 227 -29.06 -11.12 7.32
N VAL A 228 -28.02 -10.55 6.68
CA VAL A 228 -27.43 -9.28 7.12
C VAL A 228 -28.31 -8.12 6.68
N PRO A 229 -28.71 -7.21 7.60
CA PRO A 229 -29.50 -6.03 7.25
C PRO A 229 -28.79 -5.16 6.21
N ALA A 230 -29.54 -4.55 5.30
CA ALA A 230 -28.99 -3.77 4.18
C ALA A 230 -28.12 -2.57 4.58
N HIS A 231 -28.27 -2.06 5.78
CA HIS A 231 -27.46 -0.95 6.31
C HIS A 231 -26.11 -1.42 6.88
N VAL A 232 -25.94 -2.70 7.17
CA VAL A 232 -24.70 -3.29 7.68
C VAL A 232 -23.82 -3.72 6.51
N LYS A 233 -22.56 -3.27 6.51
CA LYS A 233 -21.58 -3.65 5.50
C LYS A 233 -20.98 -5.01 5.82
N VAL A 234 -20.63 -5.75 4.77
CA VAL A 234 -19.98 -7.06 4.89
C VAL A 234 -18.59 -7.00 4.30
N GLU A 235 -17.62 -7.44 5.09
CA GLU A 235 -16.25 -7.66 4.66
C GLU A 235 -15.97 -9.17 4.67
N ALA A 236 -15.21 -9.65 3.69
CA ALA A 236 -14.62 -11.00 3.70
C ALA A 236 -13.12 -10.89 3.86
N SER A 237 -12.56 -11.70 4.75
CA SER A 237 -11.13 -11.74 5.07
C SER A 237 -10.66 -13.16 5.37
N GLY A 238 -9.34 -13.35 5.49
CA GLY A 238 -8.72 -14.63 5.82
C GLY A 238 -8.53 -15.57 4.63
N GLY A 239 -7.31 -16.07 4.42
CA GLY A 239 -6.96 -17.04 3.38
C GLY A 239 -7.15 -16.57 1.92
N ILE A 240 -7.36 -15.26 1.70
CA ILE A 240 -7.55 -14.69 0.35
C ILE A 240 -6.19 -14.43 -0.28
N SER A 241 -5.96 -15.06 -1.43
CA SER A 241 -4.69 -15.03 -2.18
C SER A 241 -4.95 -14.91 -3.68
N PHE A 242 -3.89 -14.71 -4.47
CA PHE A 242 -4.01 -14.74 -5.94
C PHE A 242 -4.58 -16.04 -6.50
N SER A 243 -4.40 -17.15 -5.80
CA SER A 243 -4.97 -18.46 -6.21
C SER A 243 -6.45 -18.61 -5.87
N THR A 244 -6.97 -17.86 -4.91
CA THR A 244 -8.35 -18.01 -4.42
C THR A 244 -9.28 -16.85 -4.76
N ILE A 245 -8.74 -15.64 -5.00
CA ILE A 245 -9.51 -14.39 -5.15
C ILE A 245 -10.62 -14.47 -6.21
N ALA A 246 -10.36 -15.12 -7.34
CA ALA A 246 -11.35 -15.26 -8.41
C ALA A 246 -12.63 -16.02 -7.97
N SER A 247 -12.53 -16.88 -6.94
CA SER A 247 -13.67 -17.61 -6.42
C SER A 247 -14.64 -16.73 -5.61
N PHE A 248 -14.20 -15.56 -5.17
CA PHE A 248 -15.00 -14.60 -4.41
C PHE A 248 -15.89 -13.73 -5.29
N LYS A 249 -15.75 -13.79 -6.62
CA LYS A 249 -16.63 -13.10 -7.55
C LYS A 249 -18.10 -13.43 -7.24
N GLY A 250 -18.91 -12.39 -7.06
CA GLY A 250 -20.34 -12.52 -6.73
C GLY A 250 -20.63 -13.13 -5.35
N CYS A 251 -19.69 -13.10 -4.41
CA CYS A 251 -19.93 -13.61 -3.05
C CYS A 251 -20.88 -12.72 -2.24
N GLY A 252 -21.11 -11.47 -2.67
CA GLY A 252 -22.00 -10.52 -2.03
C GLY A 252 -21.38 -9.70 -0.90
N ALA A 253 -20.07 -9.83 -0.64
CA ALA A 253 -19.35 -8.92 0.26
C ALA A 253 -19.25 -7.52 -0.36
N ASP A 254 -19.25 -6.48 0.48
CA ASP A 254 -18.97 -5.10 0.06
C ASP A 254 -17.45 -4.87 -0.06
N PHE A 255 -16.67 -5.54 0.79
CA PHE A 255 -15.21 -5.43 0.87
C PHE A 255 -14.55 -6.80 0.90
N LEU A 256 -13.34 -6.88 0.35
CA LEU A 256 -12.49 -8.07 0.38
C LEU A 256 -11.10 -7.67 0.83
N SER A 257 -10.66 -8.08 2.01
CA SER A 257 -9.35 -7.72 2.54
C SER A 257 -8.30 -8.79 2.26
N MET A 258 -7.23 -8.38 1.58
CA MET A 258 -6.15 -9.28 1.14
C MET A 258 -4.79 -8.82 1.65
N GLY A 259 -4.24 -9.56 2.62
CA GLY A 259 -2.94 -9.24 3.20
C GLY A 259 -1.77 -9.43 2.24
N GLU A 260 -1.90 -10.36 1.28
CA GLU A 260 -0.87 -10.67 0.29
C GLU A 260 -0.48 -9.47 -0.59
N LEU A 261 -1.34 -8.43 -0.69
CA LEU A 261 -1.01 -7.21 -1.43
C LEU A 261 0.25 -6.52 -0.91
N THR A 262 0.49 -6.58 0.41
CA THR A 262 1.52 -5.78 1.08
C THR A 262 2.50 -6.58 1.95
N ASN A 263 2.22 -7.84 2.29
CA ASN A 263 3.12 -8.66 3.11
C ASN A 263 4.11 -9.50 2.28
N GLU A 264 3.83 -9.69 0.99
CA GLU A 264 4.64 -10.47 0.05
C GLU A 264 4.97 -9.60 -1.18
N VAL A 265 5.76 -8.53 -0.98
CA VAL A 265 6.03 -7.58 -2.05
C VAL A 265 7.07 -8.13 -3.01
N GLU A 266 6.74 -8.16 -4.29
CA GLU A 266 7.66 -8.38 -5.40
C GLU A 266 7.95 -7.01 -6.03
N PRO A 267 9.16 -6.44 -5.82
CA PRO A 267 9.49 -5.13 -6.36
C PRO A 267 9.51 -5.15 -7.90
N LEU A 268 8.94 -4.13 -8.54
CA LEU A 268 9.02 -3.94 -9.98
C LEU A 268 10.46 -3.59 -10.39
N ASP A 269 11.04 -4.29 -11.36
CA ASP A 269 12.43 -4.00 -11.77
C ASP A 269 12.53 -2.66 -12.50
N ILE A 270 13.28 -1.71 -11.90
CA ILE A 270 13.57 -0.37 -12.43
C ILE A 270 15.07 -0.12 -12.32
N SER A 271 15.68 0.43 -13.35
CA SER A 271 17.10 0.84 -13.34
C SER A 271 17.25 2.34 -13.46
N PHE A 272 18.35 2.85 -12.94
CA PHE A 272 18.80 4.22 -13.16
C PHE A 272 20.03 4.22 -14.09
N LEU A 273 20.01 5.01 -15.16
CA LEU A 273 21.10 5.12 -16.12
C LEU A 273 21.48 6.57 -16.31
N VAL A 274 22.72 6.92 -15.99
CA VAL A 274 23.31 8.23 -16.26
C VAL A 274 23.77 8.26 -17.72
N LYS A 275 23.39 9.29 -18.46
CA LYS A 275 23.98 9.56 -19.77
C LYS A 275 25.39 10.09 -19.56
N ASN A 276 26.34 9.65 -20.41
CA ASN A 276 27.73 10.08 -20.35
C ASN A 276 27.83 11.56 -20.05
N ALA A 277 28.30 11.87 -18.84
CA ALA A 277 28.74 13.22 -18.53
C ALA A 277 29.76 13.64 -19.60
N VAL A 278 29.73 14.91 -20.02
CA VAL A 278 30.70 15.51 -20.91
C VAL A 278 32.09 14.96 -20.56
N LYS A 279 32.87 14.55 -21.59
CA LYS A 279 34.24 14.10 -21.39
C LYS A 279 34.95 15.15 -20.53
N ALA A 280 35.12 14.84 -19.25
CA ALA A 280 36.08 15.55 -18.43
C ALA A 280 37.45 15.25 -19.05
N GLU A 281 38.10 16.20 -19.62
CA GLU A 281 39.53 16.11 -19.95
C GLU A 281 40.26 15.92 -18.60
N PHE A 282 40.82 14.75 -18.40
CA PHE A 282 41.71 14.46 -17.26
C PHE A 282 43.10 15.05 -17.52
#